data_d1291054c148e2e893156cf7fec67604
#
_entry.id   d1291054c148e2e893156cf7fec67604
#
_cell.length_a   1.000
_cell.length_b   1.000
_cell.length_c   1.000
_cell.angle_alpha   90.00
_cell.angle_beta   90.00
_cell.angle_gamma   90.00
#
_symmetry.space_group_name_H-M   'P 1'
#
loop_
_entity.id
_entity.type
_entity.pdbx_description
1 polymer ?
#
loop_
_entity_poly.entity_id
_entity_poly.type
_entity_poly.pdbx_seq_one_letter_code
_entity_poly.pdbx_strand_id
1 'polypeptide(L)'
;MILSGLGWNTTSQIIIVATNVALTPFLLIHLGLAAYGVFALVSSFRGLLSNLDWGLGPCATRYFGVYAGAEDRKSTSSLLVTMSCMVFVVVGTVAAIAALVAPDLTVVIHSGTGLRHEATLLIRAFMPLYLVSTLRGLLSKVVGAEGRWAYLNVTATIAMLVDAGIAVLLIELGQGLMALFWASVGAEAVMLVTAAIGARRFISVRAMRFMPWAQVRELTRYGSRVQIAELANSFNMEIDALLVGLLFPVGDVALYAIGSNFSSGLVNLPLNAGGPIFVALSRTFGRFNLRRTLEEFTRLQRLWVRAVASFALIGAMSAVVAIPKWLGPRERLAGVVAAILLLGQAVRILSQVMGSLGKSINRPGLESRYLSVGMVANIALTVPLALSIGMIGVPIGTAVGVTVSTVYFLRIARRGIAPDIRSFFSEVPWLSVVASVLVTALLEVPAYELAPRGAAGLILCAVPAIAGLAVYAAMTFGIGDIRRWYSEHTGHRVGAALASEMLRKTASPMPLLPAIEQGATGTISAHLGELHRERYSSDVDGGGPADIPTV
;
A
#
# COMPACT_ATOMS: atom_id res chain seq x y z
N MET A 1 -10.80 -16.45 -10.58
CA MET A 1 -10.02 -16.17 -9.37
C MET A 1 -9.56 -14.69 -9.25
N ILE A 2 -8.90 -14.10 -10.27
CA ILE A 2 -8.38 -12.72 -10.18
C ILE A 2 -9.50 -11.68 -10.04
N LEU A 3 -10.57 -11.79 -10.82
CA LEU A 3 -11.71 -10.85 -10.79
C LEU A 3 -12.54 -10.95 -9.49
N SER A 4 -12.67 -12.14 -8.91
CA SER A 4 -13.33 -12.29 -7.61
C SER A 4 -12.49 -11.70 -6.47
N GLY A 5 -11.16 -11.85 -6.52
CA GLY A 5 -10.25 -11.22 -5.57
C GLY A 5 -10.28 -9.69 -5.63
N LEU A 6 -10.40 -9.11 -6.83
CA LEU A 6 -10.54 -7.66 -7.01
C LEU A 6 -11.87 -7.14 -6.43
N GLY A 7 -12.98 -7.83 -6.67
CA GLY A 7 -14.27 -7.43 -6.13
C GLY A 7 -14.27 -7.40 -4.60
N TRP A 8 -13.76 -8.44 -3.95
CA TRP A 8 -13.65 -8.49 -2.49
C TRP A 8 -12.70 -7.46 -1.91
N ASN A 9 -11.57 -7.19 -2.60
CA ASN A 9 -10.63 -6.17 -2.14
C ASN A 9 -11.25 -4.76 -2.19
N THR A 10 -11.96 -4.44 -3.28
CA THR A 10 -12.66 -3.14 -3.42
C THR A 10 -13.78 -3.00 -2.38
N THR A 11 -14.58 -4.05 -2.16
CA THR A 11 -15.65 -4.03 -1.15
C THR A 11 -15.08 -3.83 0.26
N SER A 12 -14.01 -4.56 0.61
CA SER A 12 -13.32 -4.38 1.90
C SER A 12 -12.80 -2.96 2.06
N GLN A 13 -12.21 -2.36 1.03
CA GLN A 13 -11.71 -0.97 1.08
C GLN A 13 -12.85 0.04 1.30
N ILE A 14 -13.99 -0.15 0.66
CA ILE A 14 -15.16 0.72 0.86
C ILE A 14 -15.64 0.62 2.31
N ILE A 15 -15.74 -0.58 2.87
CA ILE A 15 -16.14 -0.78 4.27
C ILE A 15 -15.13 -0.13 5.22
N ILE A 16 -13.83 -0.29 4.96
CA ILE A 16 -12.75 0.33 5.74
C ILE A 16 -12.89 1.86 5.74
N VAL A 17 -13.06 2.46 4.58
CA VAL A 17 -13.23 3.92 4.46
C VAL A 17 -14.51 4.38 5.17
N ALA A 18 -15.63 3.69 4.96
CA ALA A 18 -16.90 4.03 5.61
C ALA A 18 -16.81 3.94 7.14
N THR A 19 -16.16 2.90 7.67
CA THR A 19 -15.96 2.73 9.11
C THR A 19 -15.09 3.85 9.70
N ASN A 20 -13.98 4.20 9.04
CA ASN A 20 -13.12 5.31 9.46
C ASN A 20 -13.83 6.66 9.42
N VAL A 21 -14.63 6.88 8.37
CA VAL A 21 -15.47 8.09 8.24
C VAL A 21 -16.49 8.21 9.37
N ALA A 22 -17.10 7.10 9.78
CA ALA A 22 -18.05 7.09 10.89
C ALA A 22 -17.36 7.23 12.25
N LEU A 23 -16.22 6.56 12.44
CA LEU A 23 -15.52 6.49 13.73
C LEU A 23 -14.77 7.79 14.07
N THR A 24 -14.17 8.46 13.09
CA THR A 24 -13.34 9.66 13.35
C THR A 24 -14.08 10.78 14.07
N PRO A 25 -15.29 11.22 13.65
CA PRO A 25 -16.03 12.27 14.39
C PRO A 25 -16.40 11.81 15.79
N PHE A 26 -16.77 10.54 15.97
CA PHE A 26 -17.08 9.97 17.28
C PHE A 26 -15.87 10.07 18.22
N LEU A 27 -14.67 9.69 17.75
CA LEU A 27 -13.43 9.78 18.53
C LEU A 27 -13.11 11.25 18.90
N LEU A 28 -13.27 12.18 17.95
CA LEU A 28 -12.98 13.60 18.20
C LEU A 28 -13.96 14.23 19.21
N ILE A 29 -15.23 13.85 19.20
CA ILE A 29 -16.24 14.36 20.12
C ILE A 29 -15.99 13.85 21.55
N HIS A 30 -15.66 12.56 21.71
CA HIS A 30 -15.57 11.93 23.03
C HIS A 30 -14.18 12.01 23.65
N LEU A 31 -13.13 11.90 22.85
CA LEU A 31 -11.73 11.94 23.33
C LEU A 31 -11.11 13.34 23.20
N GLY A 32 -11.57 14.15 22.25
CA GLY A 32 -10.99 15.43 21.92
C GLY A 32 -9.79 15.33 20.97
N LEU A 33 -9.43 16.47 20.37
CA LEU A 33 -8.39 16.56 19.33
C LEU A 33 -7.01 16.14 19.83
N ALA A 34 -6.64 16.54 21.07
CA ALA A 34 -5.33 16.24 21.62
C ALA A 34 -5.12 14.74 21.87
N ALA A 35 -6.13 14.06 22.44
CA ALA A 35 -6.07 12.61 22.68
C ALA A 35 -6.07 11.82 21.37
N TYR A 36 -6.87 12.25 20.38
CA TYR A 36 -6.79 11.66 19.03
C TYR A 36 -5.41 11.85 18.40
N GLY A 37 -4.77 13.00 18.59
CA GLY A 37 -3.40 13.26 18.13
C GLY A 37 -2.36 12.34 18.78
N VAL A 38 -2.47 12.08 20.08
CA VAL A 38 -1.63 11.09 20.79
C VAL A 38 -1.80 9.70 20.18
N PHE A 39 -3.04 9.27 19.97
CA PHE A 39 -3.32 7.98 19.34
C PHE A 39 -2.77 7.88 17.92
N ALA A 40 -2.95 8.92 17.10
CA ALA A 40 -2.42 8.99 15.75
C ALA A 40 -0.89 8.86 15.74
N LEU A 41 -0.22 9.54 16.66
CA LEU A 41 1.24 9.52 16.80
C LEU A 41 1.75 8.14 17.24
N VAL A 42 1.10 7.51 18.22
CA VAL A 42 1.42 6.14 18.65
C VAL A 42 1.17 5.15 17.50
N SER A 43 0.12 5.36 16.71
CA SER A 43 -0.18 4.53 15.54
C SER A 43 0.87 4.66 14.45
N SER A 44 1.35 5.87 14.15
CA SER A 44 2.43 6.11 13.19
C SER A 44 3.77 5.54 13.67
N PHE A 45 4.07 5.67 14.97
CA PHE A 45 5.24 5.03 15.57
C PHE A 45 5.18 3.50 15.43
N ARG A 46 4.03 2.89 15.71
CA ARG A 46 3.80 1.46 15.48
C ARG A 46 3.92 1.10 13.99
N GLY A 47 3.40 1.92 13.09
CA GLY A 47 3.53 1.77 11.64
C GLY A 47 4.99 1.74 11.19
N LEU A 48 5.82 2.65 11.71
CA LEU A 48 7.26 2.66 11.46
C LEU A 48 7.92 1.38 11.97
N LEU A 49 7.62 0.96 13.20
CA LEU A 49 8.15 -0.26 13.79
C LEU A 49 7.72 -1.52 13.05
N SER A 50 6.50 -1.55 12.47
CA SER A 50 5.94 -2.74 11.82
C SER A 50 6.77 -3.26 10.66
N ASN A 51 7.62 -2.42 10.08
CA ASN A 51 8.54 -2.77 9.02
C ASN A 51 10.00 -2.95 9.50
N LEU A 52 10.24 -2.88 10.82
CA LEU A 52 11.52 -3.21 11.44
C LEU A 52 11.60 -4.70 11.80
N ASP A 53 11.17 -5.56 10.91
CA ASP A 53 11.17 -7.01 11.07
C ASP A 53 12.39 -7.69 10.43
N TRP A 54 13.42 -6.93 10.07
CA TRP A 54 14.63 -7.39 9.37
C TRP A 54 14.33 -8.06 8.01
N GLY A 55 13.25 -7.64 7.33
CA GLY A 55 12.81 -8.19 6.05
C GLY A 55 12.25 -9.62 6.16
N LEU A 56 11.91 -10.06 7.37
CA LEU A 56 11.32 -11.39 7.60
C LEU A 56 9.95 -11.53 6.96
N GLY A 57 9.19 -10.42 6.88
CA GLY A 57 7.88 -10.39 6.23
C GLY A 57 7.91 -10.78 4.75
N PRO A 58 8.61 -10.04 3.88
CA PRO A 58 8.77 -10.40 2.47
C PRO A 58 9.45 -11.75 2.25
N CYS A 59 10.44 -12.08 3.11
CA CYS A 59 11.11 -13.37 3.11
C CYS A 59 10.10 -14.51 3.32
N ALA A 60 9.26 -14.43 4.35
CA ALA A 60 8.23 -15.41 4.64
C ALA A 60 7.25 -15.56 3.46
N THR A 61 6.79 -14.45 2.87
CA THR A 61 5.89 -14.47 1.71
C THR A 61 6.48 -15.25 0.54
N ARG A 62 7.77 -15.05 0.23
CA ARG A 62 8.46 -15.75 -0.85
C ARG A 62 8.57 -17.24 -0.59
N TYR A 63 9.13 -17.62 0.57
CA TYR A 63 9.45 -19.03 0.85
C TYR A 63 8.20 -19.85 1.14
N PHE A 64 7.17 -19.30 1.82
CA PHE A 64 5.88 -19.97 1.93
C PHE A 64 5.22 -20.19 0.56
N GLY A 65 5.34 -19.20 -0.36
CA GLY A 65 4.85 -19.37 -1.74
C GLY A 65 5.56 -20.50 -2.49
N VAL A 66 6.88 -20.64 -2.34
CA VAL A 66 7.67 -21.73 -2.95
C VAL A 66 7.23 -23.08 -2.39
N TYR A 67 7.12 -23.22 -1.07
CA TYR A 67 6.73 -24.49 -0.44
C TYR A 67 5.26 -24.85 -0.67
N ALA A 68 4.36 -23.86 -0.75
CA ALA A 68 2.97 -24.08 -1.12
C ALA A 68 2.85 -24.59 -2.57
N GLY A 69 3.64 -24.02 -3.50
CA GLY A 69 3.70 -24.50 -4.88
C GLY A 69 4.24 -25.93 -5.02
N ALA A 70 5.12 -26.35 -4.11
CA ALA A 70 5.66 -27.70 -4.02
C ALA A 70 4.80 -28.65 -3.14
N GLU A 71 3.69 -28.17 -2.55
CA GLU A 71 2.84 -28.90 -1.58
C GLU A 71 3.61 -29.46 -0.36
N ASP A 72 4.77 -28.85 -0.05
CA ASP A 72 5.66 -29.30 1.02
C ASP A 72 5.27 -28.71 2.37
N ARG A 73 4.32 -29.35 3.04
CA ARG A 73 3.85 -28.99 4.39
C ARG A 73 4.93 -29.14 5.47
N LYS A 74 5.92 -30.02 5.27
CA LYS A 74 7.00 -30.21 6.26
C LYS A 74 7.92 -28.99 6.28
N SER A 75 8.39 -28.54 5.12
CA SER A 75 9.21 -27.34 5.00
C SER A 75 8.46 -26.09 5.39
N THR A 76 7.15 -25.97 5.04
CA THR A 76 6.27 -24.88 5.50
C THR A 76 6.23 -24.81 7.02
N SER A 77 6.07 -25.96 7.71
CA SER A 77 6.01 -26.01 9.19
C SER A 77 7.34 -25.67 9.84
N SER A 78 8.45 -26.16 9.29
CA SER A 78 9.80 -25.86 9.77
C SER A 78 10.17 -24.39 9.56
N LEU A 79 9.79 -23.82 8.41
CA LEU A 79 9.96 -22.40 8.13
C LEU A 79 9.16 -21.55 9.12
N LEU A 80 7.89 -21.91 9.39
CA LEU A 80 7.04 -21.18 10.32
C LEU A 80 7.66 -21.10 11.72
N VAL A 81 8.14 -22.22 12.26
CA VAL A 81 8.80 -22.25 13.58
C VAL A 81 10.06 -21.40 13.58
N THR A 82 10.91 -21.58 12.56
CA THR A 82 12.17 -20.84 12.46
C THR A 82 11.93 -19.34 12.36
N MET A 83 11.01 -18.93 11.48
CA MET A 83 10.61 -17.52 11.32
C MET A 83 9.95 -16.96 12.59
N SER A 84 9.12 -17.74 13.30
CA SER A 84 8.52 -17.31 14.56
C SER A 84 9.58 -17.05 15.64
N CYS A 85 10.60 -17.90 15.74
CA CYS A 85 11.73 -17.67 16.65
C CYS A 85 12.54 -16.42 16.26
N MET A 86 12.81 -16.24 14.96
CA MET A 86 13.51 -15.03 14.47
C MET A 86 12.71 -13.76 14.76
N VAL A 87 11.41 -13.75 14.47
CA VAL A 87 10.50 -12.63 14.76
C VAL A 87 10.46 -12.37 16.27
N PHE A 88 10.35 -13.41 17.10
CA PHE A 88 10.35 -13.25 18.55
C PHE A 88 11.62 -12.56 19.06
N VAL A 89 12.78 -12.94 18.55
CA VAL A 89 14.06 -12.33 18.93
C VAL A 89 14.17 -10.91 18.40
N VAL A 90 13.99 -10.70 17.08
CA VAL A 90 14.22 -9.40 16.44
C VAL A 90 13.15 -8.39 16.86
N VAL A 91 11.88 -8.73 16.64
CA VAL A 91 10.75 -7.83 16.93
C VAL A 91 10.55 -7.69 18.45
N GLY A 92 10.76 -8.76 19.21
CA GLY A 92 10.73 -8.72 20.68
C GLY A 92 11.79 -7.77 21.24
N THR A 93 13.01 -7.79 20.71
CA THR A 93 14.07 -6.83 21.10
C THR A 93 13.68 -5.39 20.74
N VAL A 94 13.19 -5.16 19.52
CA VAL A 94 12.73 -3.82 19.10
C VAL A 94 11.58 -3.35 19.99
N ALA A 95 10.59 -4.19 20.25
CA ALA A 95 9.46 -3.89 21.13
C ALA A 95 9.91 -3.59 22.57
N ALA A 96 10.86 -4.35 23.12
CA ALA A 96 11.42 -4.12 24.45
C ALA A 96 12.15 -2.77 24.52
N ILE A 97 13.01 -2.46 23.55
CA ILE A 97 13.71 -1.17 23.47
C ILE A 97 12.69 -0.03 23.37
N ALA A 98 11.69 -0.14 22.48
CA ALA A 98 10.66 0.88 22.30
C ALA A 98 9.84 1.11 23.59
N ALA A 99 9.51 0.05 24.34
CA ALA A 99 8.83 0.15 25.62
C ALA A 99 9.68 0.81 26.71
N LEU A 100 10.99 0.58 26.70
CA LEU A 100 11.94 1.21 27.65
C LEU A 100 12.12 2.71 27.35
N VAL A 101 12.25 3.08 26.07
CA VAL A 101 12.46 4.47 25.62
C VAL A 101 11.13 5.27 25.58
N ALA A 102 9.98 4.62 25.75
CA ALA A 102 8.66 5.27 25.68
C ALA A 102 8.52 6.52 26.55
N PRO A 103 9.02 6.59 27.83
CA PRO A 103 8.93 7.81 28.62
C PRO A 103 9.70 8.98 28.01
N ASP A 104 10.92 8.73 27.52
CA ASP A 104 11.77 9.77 26.90
C ASP A 104 11.16 10.25 25.59
N LEU A 105 10.60 9.34 24.80
CA LEU A 105 9.91 9.66 23.56
C LEU A 105 8.73 10.60 23.82
N THR A 106 7.92 10.35 24.86
CA THR A 106 6.76 11.20 25.21
C THR A 106 7.16 12.58 25.78
N VAL A 107 8.37 12.73 26.30
CA VAL A 107 8.94 14.04 26.68
C VAL A 107 9.28 14.87 25.45
N VAL A 108 9.89 14.26 24.44
CA VAL A 108 10.31 14.91 23.20
C VAL A 108 9.10 15.29 22.35
N ILE A 109 8.06 14.47 22.38
CA ILE A 109 6.78 14.75 21.74
C ILE A 109 6.03 15.77 22.60
N HIS A 110 5.67 16.91 22.03
CA HIS A 110 4.96 18.02 22.70
C HIS A 110 3.52 17.64 23.14
N SER A 111 3.36 16.44 23.73
CA SER A 111 2.14 16.04 24.42
C SER A 111 2.06 16.83 25.72
N GLY A 112 1.01 17.64 25.92
CA GLY A 112 0.82 18.37 27.16
C GLY A 112 0.99 17.46 28.39
N THR A 113 1.41 18.02 29.53
CA THR A 113 1.76 17.25 30.75
C THR A 113 0.68 16.27 31.19
N GLY A 114 -0.61 16.57 30.93
CA GLY A 114 -1.74 15.69 31.26
C GLY A 114 -1.82 14.40 30.44
N LEU A 115 -1.36 14.39 29.19
CA LEU A 115 -1.47 13.23 28.29
C LEU A 115 -0.19 12.38 28.21
N ARG A 116 0.92 12.84 28.80
CA ARG A 116 2.21 12.10 28.76
C ARG A 116 2.13 10.72 29.39
N HIS A 117 1.46 10.62 30.53
CA HIS A 117 1.30 9.34 31.23
C HIS A 117 0.50 8.36 30.37
N GLU A 118 -0.61 8.79 29.83
CA GLU A 118 -1.46 7.96 28.96
C GLU A 118 -0.73 7.57 27.65
N ALA A 119 0.00 8.50 27.02
CA ALA A 119 0.82 8.23 25.85
C ALA A 119 1.90 7.16 26.13
N THR A 120 2.61 7.30 27.26
CA THR A 120 3.62 6.32 27.69
C THR A 120 3.00 4.95 27.92
N LEU A 121 1.88 4.88 28.62
CA LEU A 121 1.14 3.63 28.85
C LEU A 121 0.68 3.01 27.53
N LEU A 122 0.17 3.82 26.62
CA LEU A 122 -0.30 3.37 25.31
C LEU A 122 0.86 2.77 24.50
N ILE A 123 2.00 3.47 24.39
CA ILE A 123 3.18 2.95 23.70
C ILE A 123 3.60 1.60 24.30
N ARG A 124 3.75 1.54 25.62
CA ARG A 124 4.14 0.29 26.31
C ARG A 124 3.14 -0.85 26.09
N ALA A 125 1.85 -0.56 26.14
CA ALA A 125 0.81 -1.56 25.92
C ALA A 125 0.78 -2.08 24.47
N PHE A 126 1.04 -1.22 23.48
CA PHE A 126 1.08 -1.63 22.08
C PHE A 126 2.31 -2.47 21.71
N MET A 127 3.41 -2.47 22.49
CA MET A 127 4.62 -3.22 22.13
C MET A 127 4.41 -4.74 22.16
N PRO A 128 3.82 -5.35 23.21
CA PRO A 128 3.46 -6.77 23.17
C PRO A 128 2.48 -7.10 22.05
N LEU A 129 1.50 -6.23 21.80
CA LEU A 129 0.52 -6.41 20.72
C LEU A 129 1.19 -6.38 19.35
N TYR A 130 2.21 -5.53 19.14
CA TYR A 130 3.02 -5.49 17.94
C TYR A 130 3.75 -6.82 17.69
N LEU A 131 4.35 -7.42 18.72
CA LEU A 131 4.98 -8.74 18.63
C LEU A 131 3.96 -9.82 18.23
N VAL A 132 2.81 -9.85 18.90
CA VAL A 132 1.73 -10.80 18.59
C VAL A 132 1.23 -10.62 17.17
N SER A 133 1.01 -9.39 16.72
CA SER A 133 0.53 -9.10 15.36
C SER A 133 1.52 -9.52 14.28
N THR A 134 2.83 -9.37 14.53
CA THR A 134 3.87 -9.83 13.59
C THR A 134 3.93 -11.36 13.51
N LEU A 135 3.85 -12.05 14.65
CA LEU A 135 3.79 -13.52 14.70
C LEU A 135 2.54 -14.05 13.99
N ARG A 136 1.37 -13.46 14.25
CA ARG A 136 0.13 -13.77 13.51
C ARG A 136 0.29 -13.50 12.01
N GLY A 137 1.01 -12.44 11.64
CA GLY A 137 1.31 -12.11 10.25
C GLY A 137 1.97 -13.27 9.49
N LEU A 138 2.82 -14.08 10.14
CA LEU A 138 3.40 -15.28 9.53
C LEU A 138 2.32 -16.33 9.19
N LEU A 139 1.34 -16.55 10.07
CA LEU A 139 0.21 -17.45 9.80
C LEU A 139 -0.63 -16.96 8.61
N SER A 140 -0.89 -15.66 8.55
CA SER A 140 -1.61 -15.05 7.42
C SER A 140 -0.86 -15.22 6.09
N LYS A 141 0.48 -15.18 6.10
CA LYS A 141 1.30 -15.42 4.91
C LYS A 141 1.23 -16.88 4.44
N VAL A 142 1.14 -17.85 5.36
CA VAL A 142 0.87 -19.26 5.00
C VAL A 142 -0.47 -19.37 4.28
N VAL A 143 -1.54 -18.76 4.81
CA VAL A 143 -2.88 -18.76 4.18
C VAL A 143 -2.87 -18.06 2.83
N GLY A 144 -2.14 -16.94 2.71
CA GLY A 144 -1.99 -16.17 1.47
C GLY A 144 -1.22 -16.92 0.39
N ALA A 145 -0.18 -17.68 0.77
CA ALA A 145 0.60 -18.53 -0.15
C ALA A 145 -0.28 -19.59 -0.84
N GLU A 146 -1.30 -20.08 -0.15
CA GLU A 146 -2.31 -21.02 -0.68
C GLU A 146 -3.42 -20.31 -1.51
N GLY A 147 -3.24 -19.03 -1.82
CA GLY A 147 -4.17 -18.26 -2.65
C GLY A 147 -5.50 -17.88 -1.99
N ARG A 148 -5.64 -18.03 -0.67
CA ARG A 148 -6.90 -17.77 0.08
C ARG A 148 -7.06 -16.30 0.45
N TRP A 149 -6.80 -15.39 -0.49
CA TRP A 149 -6.85 -13.95 -0.27
C TRP A 149 -8.23 -13.43 0.13
N ALA A 150 -9.31 -14.00 -0.44
CA ALA A 150 -10.67 -13.62 -0.07
C ALA A 150 -10.95 -13.89 1.42
N TYR A 151 -10.47 -15.01 1.94
CA TYR A 151 -10.57 -15.34 3.37
C TYR A 151 -9.85 -14.30 4.23
N LEU A 152 -8.62 -13.93 3.89
CA LEU A 152 -7.85 -12.93 4.62
C LEU A 152 -8.52 -11.55 4.60
N ASN A 153 -9.08 -11.14 3.46
CA ASN A 153 -9.76 -9.86 3.33
C ASN A 153 -11.07 -9.82 4.16
N VAL A 154 -11.85 -10.88 4.13
CA VAL A 154 -13.08 -10.98 4.94
C VAL A 154 -12.75 -10.94 6.43
N THR A 155 -11.76 -11.71 6.87
CA THR A 155 -11.36 -11.73 8.29
C THR A 155 -10.81 -10.38 8.74
N ALA A 156 -10.04 -9.68 7.90
CA ALA A 156 -9.56 -8.33 8.20
C ALA A 156 -10.70 -7.32 8.32
N THR A 157 -11.72 -7.42 7.45
CA THR A 157 -12.91 -6.57 7.53
C THR A 157 -13.71 -6.82 8.82
N ILE A 158 -13.90 -8.09 9.19
CA ILE A 158 -14.58 -8.44 10.45
C ILE A 158 -13.78 -7.92 11.65
N ALA A 159 -12.47 -8.10 11.67
CA ALA A 159 -11.62 -7.62 12.75
C ALA A 159 -11.70 -6.09 12.89
N MET A 160 -11.73 -5.37 11.78
CA MET A 160 -11.91 -3.92 11.81
C MET A 160 -13.27 -3.47 12.35
N LEU A 161 -14.35 -4.17 12.00
CA LEU A 161 -15.66 -3.89 12.56
C LEU A 161 -15.71 -4.19 14.07
N VAL A 162 -15.03 -5.23 14.51
CA VAL A 162 -14.86 -5.56 15.94
C VAL A 162 -14.04 -4.48 16.64
N ASP A 163 -12.94 -4.01 16.05
CA ASP A 163 -12.14 -2.90 16.56
C ASP A 163 -13.02 -1.65 16.78
N ALA A 164 -13.74 -1.23 15.74
CA ALA A 164 -14.62 -0.09 15.82
C ALA A 164 -15.74 -0.26 16.87
N GLY A 165 -16.37 -1.43 16.92
CA GLY A 165 -17.42 -1.73 17.89
C GLY A 165 -16.93 -1.72 19.34
N ILE A 166 -15.78 -2.33 19.61
CA ILE A 166 -15.16 -2.32 20.96
C ILE A 166 -14.70 -0.91 21.32
N ALA A 167 -14.10 -0.16 20.37
CA ALA A 167 -13.69 1.21 20.61
C ALA A 167 -14.87 2.09 21.05
N VAL A 168 -15.99 2.05 20.31
CA VAL A 168 -17.21 2.80 20.65
C VAL A 168 -17.73 2.39 22.02
N LEU A 169 -17.89 1.09 22.27
CA LEU A 169 -18.40 0.57 23.54
C LEU A 169 -17.55 1.02 24.74
N LEU A 170 -16.22 0.87 24.66
CA LEU A 170 -15.32 1.18 25.77
C LEU A 170 -15.16 2.69 25.99
N ILE A 171 -15.28 3.51 24.94
CA ILE A 171 -15.27 4.97 25.07
C ILE A 171 -16.54 5.44 25.78
N GLU A 172 -17.72 4.90 25.43
CA GLU A 172 -18.99 5.19 26.13
C GLU A 172 -18.95 4.76 27.61
N LEU A 173 -18.17 3.70 27.91
CA LEU A 173 -17.91 3.26 29.30
C LEU A 173 -16.86 4.13 30.02
N GLY A 174 -16.32 5.18 29.40
CA GLY A 174 -15.39 6.12 30.01
C GLY A 174 -13.93 5.67 30.08
N GLN A 175 -13.52 4.65 29.31
CA GLN A 175 -12.14 4.14 29.30
C GLN A 175 -11.11 5.06 28.61
N GLY A 176 -11.55 6.20 28.04
CA GLY A 176 -10.66 7.17 27.40
C GLY A 176 -9.79 6.56 26.29
N LEU A 177 -8.51 6.98 26.22
CA LEU A 177 -7.55 6.51 25.21
C LEU A 177 -7.27 5.01 25.26
N MET A 178 -7.36 4.38 26.45
CA MET A 178 -7.12 2.94 26.58
C MET A 178 -8.19 2.09 25.89
N ALA A 179 -9.36 2.64 25.61
CA ALA A 179 -10.40 1.99 24.81
C ALA A 179 -9.86 1.56 23.42
N LEU A 180 -9.04 2.42 22.78
CA LEU A 180 -8.46 2.15 21.46
C LEU A 180 -7.41 1.03 21.50
N PHE A 181 -6.69 0.90 22.61
CA PHE A 181 -5.80 -0.24 22.83
C PHE A 181 -6.59 -1.55 22.95
N TRP A 182 -7.62 -1.60 23.79
CA TRP A 182 -8.43 -2.80 23.98
C TRP A 182 -9.21 -3.19 22.73
N ALA A 183 -9.66 -2.21 21.96
CA ALA A 183 -10.26 -2.43 20.65
C ALA A 183 -9.28 -3.15 19.70
N SER A 184 -8.04 -2.64 19.62
CA SER A 184 -6.99 -3.29 18.83
C SER A 184 -6.61 -4.69 19.33
N VAL A 185 -6.67 -4.95 20.63
CA VAL A 185 -6.49 -6.31 21.20
C VAL A 185 -7.63 -7.24 20.74
N GLY A 186 -8.87 -6.77 20.77
CA GLY A 186 -10.03 -7.55 20.30
C GLY A 186 -9.94 -7.88 18.81
N ALA A 187 -9.59 -6.89 17.99
CA ALA A 187 -9.37 -7.09 16.55
C ALA A 187 -8.24 -8.09 16.27
N GLU A 188 -7.11 -7.95 16.98
CA GLU A 188 -5.96 -8.85 16.82
C GLU A 188 -6.30 -10.27 17.26
N ALA A 189 -7.10 -10.45 18.32
CA ALA A 189 -7.58 -11.77 18.75
C ALA A 189 -8.42 -12.45 17.66
N VAL A 190 -9.35 -11.72 17.03
CA VAL A 190 -10.13 -12.22 15.89
C VAL A 190 -9.23 -12.62 14.73
N MET A 191 -8.27 -11.76 14.38
CA MET A 191 -7.33 -12.05 13.29
C MET A 191 -6.42 -13.23 13.61
N LEU A 192 -5.95 -13.38 14.85
CA LEU A 192 -5.11 -14.50 15.28
C LEU A 192 -5.86 -15.82 15.20
N VAL A 193 -7.07 -15.87 15.75
CA VAL A 193 -7.91 -17.07 15.72
C VAL A 193 -8.23 -17.47 14.28
N THR A 194 -8.66 -16.52 13.46
CA THR A 194 -8.98 -16.81 12.06
C THR A 194 -7.75 -17.21 11.24
N ALA A 195 -6.59 -16.57 11.44
CA ALA A 195 -5.34 -16.96 10.78
C ALA A 195 -4.89 -18.38 11.21
N ALA A 196 -4.99 -18.71 12.49
CA ALA A 196 -4.67 -20.06 13.01
C ALA A 196 -5.61 -21.12 12.42
N ILE A 197 -6.93 -20.86 12.38
CA ILE A 197 -7.91 -21.75 11.75
C ILE A 197 -7.63 -21.91 10.25
N GLY A 198 -7.32 -20.83 9.56
CA GLY A 198 -6.99 -20.83 8.13
C GLY A 198 -5.73 -21.61 7.80
N ALA A 199 -4.69 -21.47 8.62
CA ALA A 199 -3.37 -22.07 8.43
C ALA A 199 -3.31 -23.55 8.84
N ARG A 200 -4.16 -24.01 9.78
CA ARG A 200 -4.09 -25.36 10.40
C ARG A 200 -4.03 -26.52 9.40
N ARG A 201 -4.63 -26.35 8.21
CA ARG A 201 -4.66 -27.40 7.16
C ARG A 201 -3.35 -27.52 6.40
N PHE A 202 -2.51 -26.48 6.45
CA PHE A 202 -1.26 -26.37 5.70
C PHE A 202 -0.02 -26.57 6.57
N ILE A 203 -0.23 -26.72 7.89
CA ILE A 203 0.81 -26.90 8.89
C ILE A 203 0.72 -28.31 9.49
N SER A 204 1.88 -28.98 9.61
CA SER A 204 2.01 -30.25 10.30
C SER A 204 2.74 -30.07 11.61
N VAL A 205 2.05 -30.19 12.74
CA VAL A 205 2.64 -30.02 14.08
C VAL A 205 3.81 -30.99 14.31
N ARG A 206 3.71 -32.22 13.77
CA ARG A 206 4.78 -33.24 13.90
C ARG A 206 6.05 -32.88 13.12
N ALA A 207 5.94 -32.02 12.12
CA ALA A 207 7.07 -31.57 11.29
C ALA A 207 7.66 -30.22 11.73
N MET A 208 7.19 -29.67 12.85
CA MET A 208 7.71 -28.42 13.42
C MET A 208 9.11 -28.66 13.98
N ARG A 209 10.13 -28.39 13.17
CA ARG A 209 11.55 -28.45 13.55
C ARG A 209 12.24 -27.18 13.11
N PHE A 210 13.27 -26.78 13.84
CA PHE A 210 14.09 -25.65 13.44
C PHE A 210 14.88 -26.00 12.18
N MET A 211 14.96 -25.05 11.23
CA MET A 211 15.68 -25.26 9.97
C MET A 211 17.21 -25.30 10.22
N PRO A 212 17.97 -26.02 9.37
CA PRO A 212 19.43 -26.01 9.44
C PRO A 212 20.00 -24.59 9.33
N TRP A 213 21.08 -24.32 10.06
CA TRP A 213 21.70 -22.99 10.10
C TRP A 213 22.08 -22.41 8.74
N ALA A 214 22.46 -23.24 7.78
CA ALA A 214 22.75 -22.82 6.42
C ALA A 214 21.52 -22.13 5.75
N GLN A 215 20.33 -22.71 5.94
CA GLN A 215 19.07 -22.13 5.42
C GLN A 215 18.68 -20.87 6.19
N VAL A 216 18.85 -20.85 7.51
CA VAL A 216 18.62 -19.63 8.32
C VAL A 216 19.51 -18.48 7.85
N ARG A 217 20.78 -18.75 7.56
CA ARG A 217 21.71 -17.74 7.02
C ARG A 217 21.26 -17.22 5.64
N GLU A 218 20.73 -18.07 4.79
CA GLU A 218 20.18 -17.67 3.50
C GLU A 218 18.95 -16.76 3.67
N LEU A 219 18.02 -17.15 4.55
CA LEU A 219 16.84 -16.35 4.89
C LEU A 219 17.24 -14.95 5.39
N THR A 220 18.20 -14.88 6.31
CA THR A 220 18.70 -13.60 6.88
C THR A 220 19.37 -12.74 5.81
N ARG A 221 20.18 -13.34 4.92
CA ARG A 221 20.83 -12.62 3.83
C ARG A 221 19.82 -12.06 2.83
N TYR A 222 18.76 -12.80 2.53
CA TYR A 222 17.67 -12.32 1.68
C TYR A 222 16.88 -11.21 2.38
N GLY A 223 16.46 -11.42 3.63
CA GLY A 223 15.70 -10.46 4.43
C GLY A 223 16.44 -9.12 4.56
N SER A 224 17.72 -9.12 4.92
CA SER A 224 18.51 -7.89 5.08
C SER A 224 18.59 -7.05 3.80
N ARG A 225 18.60 -7.66 2.62
CA ARG A 225 18.59 -6.93 1.34
C ARG A 225 17.25 -6.26 1.05
N VAL A 226 16.15 -6.90 1.47
CA VAL A 226 14.80 -6.36 1.28
C VAL A 226 14.49 -5.30 2.33
N GLN A 227 15.05 -5.42 3.53
CA GLN A 227 14.81 -4.51 4.66
C GLN A 227 15.06 -3.04 4.32
N ILE A 228 16.09 -2.73 3.53
CA ILE A 228 16.42 -1.34 3.15
C ILE A 228 15.26 -0.70 2.36
N ALA A 229 14.65 -1.45 1.45
CA ALA A 229 13.50 -0.96 0.67
C ALA A 229 12.25 -0.80 1.54
N GLU A 230 11.99 -1.73 2.45
CA GLU A 230 10.87 -1.67 3.39
C GLU A 230 11.03 -0.51 4.37
N LEU A 231 12.23 -0.27 4.90
CA LEU A 231 12.51 0.89 5.72
C LEU A 231 12.26 2.21 4.97
N ALA A 232 12.79 2.35 3.75
CA ALA A 232 12.57 3.55 2.95
C ALA A 232 11.07 3.80 2.70
N ASN A 233 10.29 2.73 2.46
CA ASN A 233 8.85 2.83 2.27
C ASN A 233 8.14 3.28 3.56
N SER A 234 8.50 2.70 4.70
CA SER A 234 7.91 3.03 6.01
C SER A 234 8.21 4.47 6.42
N PHE A 235 9.46 4.91 6.23
CA PHE A 235 9.81 6.30 6.46
C PHE A 235 8.98 7.25 5.59
N ASN A 236 8.80 6.94 4.32
CA ASN A 236 7.95 7.75 3.44
C ASN A 236 6.47 7.81 3.86
N MET A 237 5.97 6.81 4.60
CA MET A 237 4.56 6.75 5.01
C MET A 237 4.31 7.37 6.40
N GLU A 238 5.25 7.18 7.34
CA GLU A 238 4.99 7.44 8.76
C GLU A 238 5.80 8.60 9.35
N ILE A 239 6.90 8.99 8.69
CA ILE A 239 7.85 9.97 9.25
C ILE A 239 7.21 11.35 9.44
N ASP A 240 6.29 11.72 8.57
CA ASP A 240 5.68 13.05 8.59
C ASP A 240 4.86 13.29 9.86
N ALA A 241 4.06 12.30 10.28
CA ALA A 241 3.28 12.41 11.52
C ALA A 241 4.20 12.50 12.76
N LEU A 242 5.32 11.79 12.72
CA LEU A 242 6.33 11.89 13.79
C LEU A 242 7.03 13.26 13.78
N LEU A 243 7.38 13.80 12.61
CA LEU A 243 7.95 15.14 12.49
C LEU A 243 6.98 16.21 12.99
N VAL A 244 5.69 16.09 12.67
CA VAL A 244 4.67 17.00 13.22
C VAL A 244 4.63 16.90 14.75
N GLY A 245 4.67 15.68 15.30
CA GLY A 245 4.67 15.48 16.76
C GLY A 245 5.93 15.98 17.47
N LEU A 246 7.07 16.02 16.78
CA LEU A 246 8.34 16.57 17.31
C LEU A 246 8.39 18.10 17.27
N LEU A 247 7.79 18.72 16.25
CA LEU A 247 7.94 20.14 15.96
C LEU A 247 6.74 20.99 16.40
N PHE A 248 5.55 20.39 16.53
CA PHE A 248 4.29 21.09 16.76
C PHE A 248 3.48 20.45 17.89
N PRO A 249 2.47 21.17 18.42
CA PRO A 249 1.55 20.60 19.41
C PRO A 249 0.84 19.35 18.93
N VAL A 250 0.49 18.45 19.84
CA VAL A 250 -0.17 17.17 19.52
C VAL A 250 -1.52 17.32 18.81
N GLY A 251 -2.21 18.46 18.98
CA GLY A 251 -3.41 18.76 18.20
C GLY A 251 -3.16 18.88 16.70
N ASP A 252 -1.99 19.39 16.31
CA ASP A 252 -1.59 19.47 14.90
C ASP A 252 -1.31 18.09 14.32
N VAL A 253 -0.81 17.15 15.14
CA VAL A 253 -0.68 15.73 14.73
C VAL A 253 -2.03 15.14 14.36
N ALA A 254 -3.09 15.44 15.14
CA ALA A 254 -4.44 15.01 14.85
C ALA A 254 -4.93 15.55 13.50
N LEU A 255 -4.74 16.86 13.25
CA LEU A 255 -5.13 17.48 11.99
C LEU A 255 -4.37 16.91 10.80
N TYR A 256 -3.05 16.69 10.97
CA TYR A 256 -2.22 16.04 9.97
C TYR A 256 -2.71 14.60 9.69
N ALA A 257 -2.95 13.80 10.74
CA ALA A 257 -3.39 12.42 10.61
C ALA A 257 -4.75 12.30 9.92
N ILE A 258 -5.71 13.17 10.24
CA ILE A 258 -7.02 13.21 9.57
C ILE A 258 -6.84 13.49 8.08
N GLY A 259 -6.07 14.53 7.73
CA GLY A 259 -5.81 14.88 6.34
C GLY A 259 -5.05 13.80 5.57
N SER A 260 -4.04 13.20 6.19
CA SER A 260 -3.23 12.11 5.63
C SER A 260 -4.06 10.83 5.42
N ASN A 261 -4.88 10.43 6.40
CA ASN A 261 -5.77 9.27 6.29
C ASN A 261 -6.81 9.44 5.18
N PHE A 262 -7.40 10.64 5.07
CA PHE A 262 -8.34 10.95 4.00
C PHE A 262 -7.67 10.89 2.62
N SER A 263 -6.50 11.52 2.47
CA SER A 263 -5.70 11.48 1.26
C SER A 263 -5.31 10.04 0.88
N SER A 264 -4.78 9.27 1.82
CA SER A 264 -4.36 7.87 1.61
C SER A 264 -5.53 6.97 1.23
N GLY A 265 -6.70 7.17 1.86
CA GLY A 265 -7.93 6.46 1.50
C GLY A 265 -8.30 6.63 0.04
N LEU A 266 -8.26 7.87 -0.47
CA LEU A 266 -8.53 8.18 -1.88
C LEU A 266 -7.42 7.67 -2.80
N VAL A 267 -6.15 7.92 -2.49
CA VAL A 267 -4.99 7.51 -3.31
C VAL A 267 -4.92 5.99 -3.48
N ASN A 268 -5.29 5.23 -2.48
CA ASN A 268 -5.26 3.76 -2.54
C ASN A 268 -6.29 3.19 -3.53
N LEU A 269 -7.37 3.90 -3.84
CA LEU A 269 -8.35 3.44 -4.83
C LEU A 269 -7.72 3.19 -6.20
N PRO A 270 -7.07 4.16 -6.86
CA PRO A 270 -6.39 3.90 -8.12
C PRO A 270 -5.14 3.02 -7.95
N LEU A 271 -4.35 3.15 -6.87
CA LEU A 271 -3.13 2.37 -6.70
C LEU A 271 -3.36 0.87 -6.57
N ASN A 272 -4.52 0.44 -6.06
CA ASN A 272 -4.89 -0.98 -5.98
C ASN A 272 -5.00 -1.67 -7.35
N ALA A 273 -5.16 -0.92 -8.44
CA ALA A 273 -5.10 -1.46 -9.81
C ALA A 273 -3.69 -1.92 -10.23
N GLY A 274 -2.65 -1.51 -9.51
CA GLY A 274 -1.26 -1.87 -9.81
C GLY A 274 -1.01 -3.38 -9.81
N GLY A 275 -1.63 -4.13 -8.90
CA GLY A 275 -1.51 -5.59 -8.83
C GLY A 275 -1.96 -6.31 -10.12
N PRO A 276 -3.20 -6.13 -10.58
CA PRO A 276 -3.68 -6.65 -11.85
C PRO A 276 -2.85 -6.24 -13.07
N ILE A 277 -2.43 -4.98 -13.13
CA ILE A 277 -1.58 -4.46 -14.21
C ILE A 277 -0.22 -5.18 -14.22
N PHE A 278 0.39 -5.35 -13.06
CA PHE A 278 1.63 -6.11 -12.91
C PHE A 278 1.50 -7.55 -13.40
N VAL A 279 0.42 -8.24 -13.01
CA VAL A 279 0.16 -9.62 -13.46
C VAL A 279 -0.04 -9.69 -14.97
N ALA A 280 -0.78 -8.76 -15.57
CA ALA A 280 -0.99 -8.71 -17.02
C ALA A 280 0.34 -8.55 -17.78
N LEU A 281 1.16 -7.57 -17.38
CA LEU A 281 2.48 -7.33 -17.99
C LEU A 281 3.45 -8.50 -17.78
N SER A 282 3.46 -9.11 -16.59
CA SER A 282 4.29 -10.28 -16.30
C SER A 282 3.92 -11.49 -17.15
N ARG A 283 2.62 -11.73 -17.37
CA ARG A 283 2.15 -12.80 -18.28
C ARG A 283 2.55 -12.56 -19.71
N THR A 284 2.46 -11.30 -20.19
CA THR A 284 2.87 -10.94 -21.56
C THR A 284 4.37 -11.11 -21.72
N PHE A 285 5.17 -10.71 -20.71
CA PHE A 285 6.61 -10.89 -20.71
C PHE A 285 7.03 -12.37 -20.71
N GLY A 286 6.37 -13.20 -19.91
CA GLY A 286 6.67 -14.64 -19.84
C GLY A 286 6.21 -15.45 -21.07
N ARG A 287 5.15 -14.99 -21.76
CA ARG A 287 4.60 -15.70 -22.95
C ARG A 287 5.25 -15.29 -24.26
N PHE A 288 5.68 -14.04 -24.38
CA PHE A 288 6.13 -13.49 -25.65
C PHE A 288 7.56 -12.96 -25.50
N ASN A 289 7.74 -11.66 -25.46
CA ASN A 289 9.04 -11.01 -25.34
C ASN A 289 8.88 -9.57 -24.84
N LEU A 290 10.01 -8.88 -24.66
CA LEU A 290 10.05 -7.49 -24.20
C LEU A 290 9.26 -6.55 -25.15
N ARG A 291 9.35 -6.73 -26.46
CA ARG A 291 8.68 -5.87 -27.45
C ARG A 291 7.15 -5.89 -27.27
N ARG A 292 6.56 -7.08 -27.19
CA ARG A 292 5.10 -7.25 -26.94
C ARG A 292 4.69 -6.69 -25.58
N THR A 293 5.53 -6.85 -24.57
CA THR A 293 5.28 -6.27 -23.24
C THR A 293 5.28 -4.75 -23.27
N LEU A 294 6.16 -4.12 -24.07
CA LEU A 294 6.18 -2.68 -24.24
C LEU A 294 4.97 -2.15 -25.05
N GLU A 295 4.50 -2.90 -26.04
CA GLU A 295 3.27 -2.58 -26.78
C GLU A 295 2.05 -2.60 -25.84
N GLU A 296 1.91 -3.65 -25.01
CA GLU A 296 0.83 -3.76 -24.04
C GLU A 296 0.96 -2.71 -22.92
N PHE A 297 2.17 -2.45 -22.45
CA PHE A 297 2.44 -1.35 -21.53
C PHE A 297 1.97 0.00 -22.07
N THR A 298 2.30 0.32 -23.32
CA THR A 298 1.92 1.61 -23.95
C THR A 298 0.39 1.74 -24.05
N ARG A 299 -0.30 0.64 -24.35
CA ARG A 299 -1.77 0.58 -24.38
C ARG A 299 -2.38 0.80 -22.99
N LEU A 300 -1.88 0.05 -21.98
CA LEU A 300 -2.35 0.15 -20.60
C LEU A 300 -2.04 1.52 -20.00
N GLN A 301 -0.87 2.10 -20.29
CA GLN A 301 -0.48 3.41 -19.81
C GLN A 301 -1.39 4.53 -20.37
N ARG A 302 -1.72 4.48 -21.66
CA ARG A 302 -2.67 5.43 -22.27
C ARG A 302 -4.04 5.36 -21.62
N LEU A 303 -4.57 4.16 -21.49
CA LEU A 303 -5.86 3.93 -20.83
C LEU A 303 -5.84 4.41 -19.38
N TRP A 304 -4.75 4.14 -18.67
CA TRP A 304 -4.58 4.52 -17.28
C TRP A 304 -4.53 6.03 -17.09
N VAL A 305 -3.68 6.73 -17.85
CA VAL A 305 -3.60 8.20 -17.79
C VAL A 305 -4.97 8.83 -18.06
N ARG A 306 -5.68 8.36 -19.10
CA ARG A 306 -7.03 8.81 -19.42
C ARG A 306 -8.05 8.47 -18.33
N ALA A 307 -7.87 7.42 -17.56
CA ALA A 307 -8.80 7.05 -16.51
C ALA A 307 -8.63 7.87 -15.22
N VAL A 308 -7.40 8.30 -14.89
CA VAL A 308 -7.10 8.85 -13.55
C VAL A 308 -6.63 10.31 -13.53
N ALA A 309 -6.50 10.98 -14.68
CA ALA A 309 -5.86 12.30 -14.76
C ALA A 309 -6.57 13.39 -13.93
N SER A 310 -7.90 13.37 -13.80
CA SER A 310 -8.65 14.35 -12.99
C SER A 310 -8.78 13.95 -11.51
N PHE A 311 -8.50 12.68 -11.17
CA PHE A 311 -8.84 12.10 -9.87
C PHE A 311 -8.23 12.86 -8.67
N ALA A 312 -6.92 13.14 -8.74
CA ALA A 312 -6.23 13.81 -7.66
C ALA A 312 -6.66 15.28 -7.50
N LEU A 313 -6.95 15.97 -8.61
CA LEU A 313 -7.41 17.37 -8.61
C LEU A 313 -8.81 17.47 -7.98
N ILE A 314 -9.74 16.65 -8.45
CA ILE A 314 -11.12 16.62 -7.91
C ILE A 314 -11.08 16.23 -6.42
N GLY A 315 -10.32 15.19 -6.05
CA GLY A 315 -10.18 14.77 -4.67
C GLY A 315 -9.58 15.86 -3.77
N ALA A 316 -8.59 16.63 -4.26
CA ALA A 316 -7.99 17.73 -3.51
C ALA A 316 -8.97 18.88 -3.28
N MET A 317 -9.74 19.25 -4.29
CA MET A 317 -10.78 20.28 -4.15
C MET A 317 -11.83 19.86 -3.14
N SER A 318 -12.37 18.65 -3.30
CA SER A 318 -13.41 18.15 -2.40
C SER A 318 -12.93 17.95 -0.96
N ALA A 319 -11.64 17.63 -0.73
CA ALA A 319 -11.09 17.51 0.62
C ALA A 319 -11.17 18.83 1.41
N VAL A 320 -10.90 19.96 0.76
CA VAL A 320 -10.93 21.30 1.39
C VAL A 320 -12.34 21.66 1.85
N VAL A 321 -13.36 21.20 1.14
CA VAL A 321 -14.79 21.47 1.41
C VAL A 321 -15.38 20.42 2.34
N ALA A 322 -15.15 19.16 2.06
CA ALA A 322 -15.78 18.04 2.73
C ALA A 322 -15.28 17.86 4.18
N ILE A 323 -14.00 18.00 4.46
CA ILE A 323 -13.44 17.77 5.80
C ILE A 323 -14.00 18.78 6.84
N PRO A 324 -14.04 20.10 6.58
CA PRO A 324 -14.67 21.05 7.51
C PRO A 324 -16.17 20.83 7.72
N LYS A 325 -16.89 20.34 6.71
CA LYS A 325 -18.31 19.98 6.85
C LYS A 325 -18.52 18.70 7.64
N TRP A 326 -17.61 17.75 7.50
CA TRP A 326 -17.65 16.49 8.22
C TRP A 326 -17.29 16.65 9.70
N LEU A 327 -16.18 17.32 10.02
CA LEU A 327 -15.63 17.38 11.38
C LEU A 327 -15.90 18.72 12.07
N GLY A 328 -16.04 19.80 11.32
CA GLY A 328 -16.25 21.15 11.83
C GLY A 328 -15.29 22.17 11.22
N PRO A 329 -15.58 23.47 11.39
CA PRO A 329 -14.77 24.53 10.78
C PRO A 329 -13.38 24.71 11.44
N ARG A 330 -13.16 24.16 12.64
CA ARG A 330 -11.86 24.18 13.33
C ARG A 330 -10.86 23.25 12.65
N GLU A 331 -11.33 22.22 11.95
CA GLU A 331 -10.51 21.21 11.28
C GLU A 331 -10.22 21.53 9.80
N ARG A 332 -10.37 22.81 9.40
CA ARG A 332 -10.07 23.28 8.03
C ARG A 332 -8.63 22.92 7.60
N LEU A 333 -7.69 22.96 8.52
CA LEU A 333 -6.29 22.67 8.25
C LEU A 333 -6.10 21.22 7.79
N ALA A 334 -6.85 20.27 8.32
CA ALA A 334 -6.82 18.89 7.87
C ALA A 334 -7.27 18.75 6.40
N GLY A 335 -8.26 19.56 5.96
CA GLY A 335 -8.66 19.62 4.55
C GLY A 335 -7.58 20.12 3.62
N VAL A 336 -6.83 21.15 4.06
CA VAL A 336 -5.68 21.70 3.31
C VAL A 336 -4.55 20.65 3.23
N VAL A 337 -4.24 19.98 4.34
CA VAL A 337 -3.26 18.88 4.38
C VAL A 337 -3.65 17.78 3.39
N ALA A 338 -4.90 17.32 3.41
CA ALA A 338 -5.39 16.31 2.48
C ALA A 338 -5.24 16.73 1.02
N ALA A 339 -5.58 17.97 0.70
CA ALA A 339 -5.49 18.51 -0.66
C ALA A 339 -4.03 18.58 -1.15
N ILE A 340 -3.10 19.07 -0.33
CA ILE A 340 -1.68 19.16 -0.68
C ILE A 340 -1.12 17.74 -0.93
N LEU A 341 -1.41 16.79 -0.03
CA LEU A 341 -0.94 15.41 -0.18
C LEU A 341 -1.53 14.74 -1.43
N LEU A 342 -2.82 14.94 -1.75
CA LEU A 342 -3.45 14.42 -2.96
C LEU A 342 -2.81 14.98 -4.23
N LEU A 343 -2.54 16.28 -4.28
CA LEU A 343 -1.85 16.91 -5.41
C LEU A 343 -0.43 16.36 -5.57
N GLY A 344 0.31 16.16 -4.47
CA GLY A 344 1.62 15.54 -4.50
C GLY A 344 1.61 14.10 -5.04
N GLN A 345 0.55 13.35 -4.79
CA GLN A 345 0.39 11.98 -5.29
C GLN A 345 -0.06 11.89 -6.76
N ALA A 346 -0.50 12.99 -7.37
CA ALA A 346 -1.01 12.98 -8.75
C ALA A 346 -0.03 12.36 -9.76
N VAL A 347 1.24 12.77 -9.72
CA VAL A 347 2.27 12.26 -10.64
C VAL A 347 2.57 10.78 -10.37
N ARG A 348 2.55 10.35 -9.10
CA ARG A 348 2.71 8.95 -8.72
C ARG A 348 1.55 8.08 -9.21
N ILE A 349 0.31 8.54 -9.08
CA ILE A 349 -0.87 7.84 -9.60
C ILE A 349 -0.76 7.67 -11.12
N LEU A 350 -0.41 8.72 -11.85
CA LEU A 350 -0.23 8.68 -13.31
C LEU A 350 0.88 7.70 -13.74
N SER A 351 1.94 7.53 -12.94
CA SER A 351 3.09 6.67 -13.25
C SER A 351 2.96 5.22 -12.76
N GLN A 352 1.82 4.82 -12.19
CA GLN A 352 1.60 3.50 -11.59
C GLN A 352 1.90 2.32 -12.54
N VAL A 353 1.52 2.44 -13.81
CA VAL A 353 1.75 1.38 -14.82
C VAL A 353 3.23 1.20 -15.11
N MET A 354 4.02 2.29 -15.07
CA MET A 354 5.48 2.25 -15.23
C MET A 354 6.14 1.48 -14.09
N GLY A 355 5.70 1.68 -12.83
CA GLY A 355 6.17 0.90 -11.69
C GLY A 355 5.90 -0.59 -11.85
N SER A 356 4.70 -0.93 -12.34
CA SER A 356 4.30 -2.31 -12.65
C SER A 356 5.16 -2.93 -13.76
N LEU A 357 5.53 -2.16 -14.79
CA LEU A 357 6.44 -2.62 -15.85
C LEU A 357 7.82 -2.96 -15.28
N GLY A 358 8.43 -2.08 -14.47
CA GLY A 358 9.75 -2.31 -13.87
C GLY A 358 9.81 -3.62 -13.09
N LYS A 359 8.76 -3.92 -12.33
CA LYS A 359 8.63 -5.20 -11.59
C LYS A 359 8.48 -6.39 -12.53
N SER A 360 7.67 -6.27 -13.59
CA SER A 360 7.35 -7.37 -14.51
C SER A 360 8.56 -7.84 -15.33
N ILE A 361 9.49 -6.94 -15.66
CA ILE A 361 10.71 -7.24 -16.42
C ILE A 361 11.94 -7.53 -15.52
N ASN A 362 11.69 -7.89 -14.25
CA ASN A 362 12.72 -8.27 -13.27
C ASN A 362 13.77 -7.19 -12.98
N ARG A 363 13.35 -5.91 -12.94
CA ARG A 363 14.21 -4.78 -12.55
C ARG A 363 13.71 -4.08 -11.25
N PRO A 364 13.59 -4.78 -10.11
CA PRO A 364 13.07 -4.21 -8.87
C PRO A 364 13.98 -3.13 -8.27
N GLY A 365 15.27 -3.11 -8.62
CA GLY A 365 16.22 -2.09 -8.17
C GLY A 365 15.87 -0.66 -8.58
N LEU A 366 15.03 -0.48 -9.61
CA LEU A 366 14.49 0.83 -9.97
C LEU A 366 13.56 1.37 -8.87
N GLU A 367 12.75 0.49 -8.27
CA GLU A 367 11.83 0.86 -7.20
C GLU A 367 12.57 1.24 -5.92
N SER A 368 13.57 0.46 -5.52
CA SER A 368 14.38 0.75 -4.34
C SER A 368 15.09 2.11 -4.44
N ARG A 369 15.68 2.42 -5.60
CA ARG A 369 16.34 3.71 -5.84
C ARG A 369 15.36 4.89 -5.75
N TYR A 370 14.20 4.74 -6.36
CA TYR A 370 13.18 5.78 -6.34
C TYR A 370 12.65 6.03 -4.92
N LEU A 371 12.39 4.98 -4.14
CA LEU A 371 11.94 5.10 -2.75
C LEU A 371 12.99 5.77 -1.86
N SER A 372 14.28 5.42 -2.03
CA SER A 372 15.38 6.05 -1.29
C SER A 372 15.54 7.54 -1.62
N VAL A 373 15.45 7.91 -2.90
CA VAL A 373 15.47 9.33 -3.32
C VAL A 373 14.27 10.06 -2.74
N GLY A 374 13.09 9.44 -2.73
CA GLY A 374 11.89 10.01 -2.11
C GLY A 374 12.07 10.27 -0.62
N MET A 375 12.60 9.32 0.12
CA MET A 375 12.88 9.45 1.55
C MET A 375 13.84 10.61 1.85
N VAL A 376 14.96 10.67 1.12
CA VAL A 376 15.95 11.75 1.31
C VAL A 376 15.36 13.10 0.94
N ALA A 377 14.65 13.19 -0.20
CA ALA A 377 14.04 14.44 -0.63
C ALA A 377 12.92 14.89 0.32
N ASN A 378 12.10 13.95 0.83
CA ASN A 378 11.07 14.25 1.81
C ASN A 378 11.71 14.87 3.07
N ILE A 379 12.63 14.19 3.73
CA ILE A 379 13.24 14.69 4.97
C ILE A 379 13.95 16.04 4.73
N ALA A 380 14.72 16.15 3.65
CA ALA A 380 15.49 17.35 3.33
C ALA A 380 14.61 18.59 3.03
N LEU A 381 13.38 18.38 2.55
CA LEU A 381 12.44 19.46 2.26
C LEU A 381 11.46 19.71 3.42
N THR A 382 10.97 18.64 4.04
CA THR A 382 9.94 18.73 5.09
C THR A 382 10.45 19.51 6.31
N VAL A 383 11.66 19.21 6.79
CA VAL A 383 12.19 19.88 8.00
C VAL A 383 12.37 21.39 7.79
N PRO A 384 13.07 21.90 6.75
CA PRO A 384 13.19 23.34 6.54
C PRO A 384 11.84 24.03 6.28
N LEU A 385 10.93 23.39 5.53
CA LEU A 385 9.61 23.96 5.27
C LEU A 385 8.76 23.99 6.54
N ALA A 386 8.81 22.96 7.38
CA ALA A 386 8.13 22.95 8.67
C ALA A 386 8.61 24.09 9.58
N LEU A 387 9.91 24.35 9.62
CA LEU A 387 10.49 25.42 10.42
C LEU A 387 10.20 26.83 9.87
N SER A 388 10.01 26.98 8.55
CA SER A 388 9.81 28.29 7.90
C SER A 388 8.34 28.71 7.79
N ILE A 389 7.45 27.79 7.45
CA ILE A 389 6.02 28.06 7.19
C ILE A 389 5.07 27.28 8.10
N GLY A 390 5.60 26.67 9.17
CA GLY A 390 4.81 25.94 10.15
C GLY A 390 4.33 24.57 9.66
N MET A 391 3.29 24.04 10.30
CA MET A 391 2.78 22.67 10.07
C MET A 391 2.42 22.40 8.60
N ILE A 392 1.96 23.39 7.83
CA ILE A 392 1.67 23.24 6.39
C ILE A 392 2.92 22.89 5.58
N GLY A 393 4.11 23.26 6.06
CA GLY A 393 5.39 22.90 5.45
C GLY A 393 5.61 21.40 5.33
N VAL A 394 5.06 20.61 6.26
CA VAL A 394 5.20 19.15 6.26
C VAL A 394 4.53 18.52 5.03
N PRO A 395 3.22 18.67 4.78
CA PRO A 395 2.60 18.10 3.59
C PRO A 395 3.13 18.67 2.28
N ILE A 396 3.61 19.92 2.26
CA ILE A 396 4.25 20.49 1.07
C ILE A 396 5.59 19.79 0.80
N GLY A 397 6.43 19.60 1.83
CA GLY A 397 7.69 18.87 1.72
C GLY A 397 7.49 17.46 1.17
N THR A 398 6.51 16.74 1.70
CA THR A 398 6.13 15.40 1.24
C THR A 398 5.62 15.41 -0.20
N ALA A 399 4.73 16.34 -0.56
CA ALA A 399 4.21 16.45 -1.93
C ALA A 399 5.32 16.72 -2.95
N VAL A 400 6.25 17.62 -2.62
CA VAL A 400 7.41 17.91 -3.47
C VAL A 400 8.37 16.71 -3.51
N GLY A 401 8.66 16.08 -2.36
CA GLY A 401 9.51 14.90 -2.26
C GLY A 401 9.01 13.73 -3.12
N VAL A 402 7.71 13.43 -3.04
CA VAL A 402 7.05 12.40 -3.88
C VAL A 402 7.12 12.76 -5.37
N THR A 403 6.91 14.04 -5.70
CA THR A 403 7.01 14.50 -7.08
C THR A 403 8.43 14.39 -7.62
N VAL A 404 9.43 14.83 -6.86
CA VAL A 404 10.86 14.74 -7.23
C VAL A 404 11.26 13.27 -7.42
N SER A 405 10.90 12.40 -6.49
CA SER A 405 11.22 10.97 -6.59
C SER A 405 10.55 10.31 -7.80
N THR A 406 9.31 10.66 -8.10
CA THR A 406 8.60 10.13 -9.26
C THR A 406 9.18 10.64 -10.57
N VAL A 407 9.55 11.92 -10.66
CA VAL A 407 10.24 12.49 -11.84
C VAL A 407 11.61 11.84 -12.02
N TYR A 408 12.36 11.62 -10.94
CA TYR A 408 13.62 10.88 -10.96
C TYR A 408 13.43 9.44 -11.48
N PHE A 409 12.42 8.74 -10.98
CA PHE A 409 12.06 7.39 -11.46
C PHE A 409 11.75 7.37 -12.96
N LEU A 410 10.93 8.29 -13.44
CA LEU A 410 10.59 8.41 -14.86
C LEU A 410 11.82 8.70 -15.74
N ARG A 411 12.77 9.54 -15.25
CA ARG A 411 14.03 9.82 -15.97
C ARG A 411 14.94 8.61 -16.08
N ILE A 412 15.06 7.80 -15.01
CA ILE A 412 15.88 6.57 -15.05
C ILE A 412 15.21 5.52 -15.92
N ALA A 413 13.91 5.33 -15.79
CA ALA A 413 13.15 4.37 -16.58
C ALA A 413 13.26 4.68 -18.09
N ARG A 414 13.28 5.95 -18.47
CA ARG A 414 13.49 6.38 -19.87
C ARG A 414 14.83 5.91 -20.44
N ARG A 415 15.92 5.94 -19.66
CA ARG A 415 17.26 5.56 -20.13
C ARG A 415 17.42 4.06 -20.40
N GLY A 416 16.50 3.23 -19.93
CA GLY A 416 16.67 1.78 -20.00
C GLY A 416 15.50 0.94 -20.49
N ILE A 417 14.25 1.46 -20.51
CA ILE A 417 13.08 0.59 -20.65
C ILE A 417 11.90 1.24 -21.38
N ALA A 418 11.72 2.57 -21.32
CA ALA A 418 10.43 3.16 -21.61
C ALA A 418 10.43 4.23 -22.70
N PRO A 419 9.29 4.39 -23.39
CA PRO A 419 9.07 5.48 -24.33
C PRO A 419 9.09 6.86 -23.67
N ASP A 420 9.12 7.90 -24.47
CA ASP A 420 9.30 9.29 -24.06
C ASP A 420 8.30 9.74 -22.98
N ILE A 421 8.79 10.41 -21.93
CA ILE A 421 7.98 11.01 -20.86
C ILE A 421 6.97 12.02 -21.42
N ARG A 422 7.29 12.69 -22.53
CA ARG A 422 6.38 13.63 -23.20
C ARG A 422 5.08 12.94 -23.63
N SER A 423 5.14 11.67 -24.04
CA SER A 423 3.96 10.90 -24.41
C SER A 423 3.00 10.64 -23.24
N PHE A 424 3.46 10.70 -21.99
CA PHE A 424 2.62 10.59 -20.80
C PHE A 424 1.67 11.78 -20.66
N PHE A 425 2.20 13.01 -20.81
CA PHE A 425 1.42 14.23 -20.62
C PHE A 425 0.60 14.60 -21.84
N SER A 426 1.01 14.17 -23.06
CA SER A 426 0.24 14.38 -24.28
C SER A 426 -1.06 13.55 -24.32
N GLU A 427 -1.12 12.45 -23.57
CA GLU A 427 -2.32 11.61 -23.48
C GLU A 427 -3.34 12.09 -22.44
N VAL A 428 -3.01 13.12 -21.64
CA VAL A 428 -3.94 13.72 -20.68
C VAL A 428 -5.03 14.48 -21.44
N PRO A 429 -6.32 14.14 -21.25
CA PRO A 429 -7.43 14.83 -21.91
C PRO A 429 -7.74 16.15 -21.19
N TRP A 430 -6.90 17.18 -21.40
CA TRP A 430 -6.95 18.45 -20.67
C TRP A 430 -8.33 19.12 -20.68
N LEU A 431 -9.05 19.05 -21.82
CA LEU A 431 -10.40 19.61 -21.89
C LEU A 431 -11.36 18.91 -20.92
N SER A 432 -11.31 17.57 -20.85
CA SER A 432 -12.12 16.80 -19.90
C SER A 432 -11.71 17.07 -18.45
N VAL A 433 -10.41 17.25 -18.19
CA VAL A 433 -9.89 17.60 -16.85
C VAL A 433 -10.44 18.97 -16.43
N VAL A 434 -10.29 19.99 -17.27
CA VAL A 434 -10.79 21.35 -16.98
C VAL A 434 -12.30 21.36 -16.79
N ALA A 435 -13.05 20.72 -17.68
CA ALA A 435 -14.51 20.64 -17.56
C ALA A 435 -14.95 19.96 -16.26
N SER A 436 -14.32 18.84 -15.89
CA SER A 436 -14.64 18.12 -14.65
C SER A 436 -14.32 18.92 -13.40
N VAL A 437 -13.20 19.63 -13.38
CA VAL A 437 -12.80 20.52 -12.28
C VAL A 437 -13.80 21.68 -12.15
N LEU A 438 -14.19 22.30 -13.26
CA LEU A 438 -15.18 23.39 -13.24
C LEU A 438 -16.55 22.92 -12.75
N VAL A 439 -17.03 21.76 -13.22
CA VAL A 439 -18.29 21.18 -12.73
C VAL A 439 -18.22 20.89 -11.25
N THR A 440 -17.13 20.29 -10.78
CA THR A 440 -16.92 20.05 -9.35
C THR A 440 -16.97 21.37 -8.56
N ALA A 441 -16.21 22.39 -8.99
CA ALA A 441 -16.17 23.69 -8.31
C ALA A 441 -17.54 24.37 -8.26
N LEU A 442 -18.29 24.36 -9.36
CA LEU A 442 -19.63 24.95 -9.42
C LEU A 442 -20.63 24.25 -8.50
N LEU A 443 -20.54 22.93 -8.38
CA LEU A 443 -21.43 22.16 -7.52
C LEU A 443 -21.00 22.15 -6.06
N GLU A 444 -19.73 22.39 -5.74
CA GLU A 444 -19.24 22.43 -4.36
C GLU A 444 -19.82 23.61 -3.56
N VAL A 445 -20.03 24.76 -4.19
CA VAL A 445 -20.58 25.95 -3.52
C VAL A 445 -21.97 25.66 -2.95
N PRO A 446 -22.98 25.27 -3.76
CA PRO A 446 -24.30 24.93 -3.21
C PRO A 446 -24.28 23.69 -2.29
N ALA A 447 -23.45 22.70 -2.61
CA ALA A 447 -23.29 21.53 -1.72
C ALA A 447 -22.77 21.93 -0.34
N TYR A 448 -21.80 22.86 -0.27
CA TYR A 448 -21.31 23.37 1.00
C TYR A 448 -22.39 24.13 1.78
N GLU A 449 -23.20 24.95 1.15
CA GLU A 449 -24.28 25.69 1.83
C GLU A 449 -25.37 24.75 2.36
N LEU A 450 -25.81 23.81 1.53
CA LEU A 450 -26.91 22.89 1.84
C LEU A 450 -26.48 21.71 2.75
N ALA A 451 -25.20 21.37 2.80
CA ALA A 451 -24.74 20.21 3.56
C ALA A 451 -24.88 20.42 5.07
N PRO A 452 -25.56 19.50 5.78
CA PRO A 452 -25.54 19.47 7.24
C PRO A 452 -24.13 19.14 7.75
N ARG A 453 -23.89 19.34 9.04
CA ARG A 453 -22.61 18.92 9.65
C ARG A 453 -22.61 17.41 9.90
N GLY A 454 -21.42 16.81 9.91
CA GLY A 454 -21.22 15.39 10.21
C GLY A 454 -21.18 14.50 8.97
N ALA A 455 -21.41 13.21 9.14
CA ALA A 455 -21.31 12.21 8.07
C ALA A 455 -22.25 12.48 6.88
N ALA A 456 -23.46 12.96 7.13
CA ALA A 456 -24.39 13.34 6.06
C ALA A 456 -23.85 14.50 5.23
N GLY A 457 -23.17 15.47 5.85
CA GLY A 457 -22.51 16.56 5.15
C GLY A 457 -21.35 16.08 4.27
N LEU A 458 -20.54 15.13 4.74
CA LEU A 458 -19.50 14.52 3.94
C LEU A 458 -20.06 13.82 2.70
N ILE A 459 -21.14 13.05 2.85
CA ILE A 459 -21.81 12.37 1.73
C ILE A 459 -22.32 13.38 0.70
N LEU A 460 -22.95 14.45 1.15
CA LEU A 460 -23.47 15.48 0.25
C LEU A 460 -22.33 16.24 -0.47
N CYS A 461 -21.23 16.53 0.24
CA CYS A 461 -20.03 17.13 -0.36
C CYS A 461 -19.24 16.16 -1.28
N ALA A 462 -19.51 14.86 -1.25
CA ALA A 462 -18.95 13.91 -2.22
C ALA A 462 -19.70 13.92 -3.57
N VAL A 463 -20.95 14.39 -3.61
CA VAL A 463 -21.76 14.44 -4.84
C VAL A 463 -21.09 15.28 -5.95
N PRO A 464 -20.58 16.51 -5.69
CA PRO A 464 -19.81 17.28 -6.67
C PRO A 464 -18.62 16.53 -7.24
N ALA A 465 -17.85 15.81 -6.41
CA ALA A 465 -16.73 15.02 -6.88
C ALA A 465 -17.17 13.88 -7.79
N ILE A 466 -18.23 13.17 -7.41
CA ILE A 466 -18.81 12.09 -8.24
C ILE A 466 -19.34 12.65 -9.57
N ALA A 467 -20.03 13.78 -9.54
CA ALA A 467 -20.53 14.44 -10.74
C ALA A 467 -19.37 14.89 -11.67
N GLY A 468 -18.32 15.50 -11.11
CA GLY A 468 -17.12 15.87 -11.86
C GLY A 468 -16.42 14.65 -12.49
N LEU A 469 -16.26 13.55 -11.75
CA LEU A 469 -15.71 12.31 -12.29
C LEU A 469 -16.61 11.69 -13.37
N ALA A 470 -17.93 11.77 -13.23
CA ALA A 470 -18.88 11.30 -14.25
C ALA A 470 -18.77 12.12 -15.54
N VAL A 471 -18.71 13.45 -15.43
CA VAL A 471 -18.46 14.34 -16.58
C VAL A 471 -17.12 14.03 -17.23
N TYR A 472 -16.06 13.86 -16.42
CA TYR A 472 -14.76 13.46 -16.90
C TYR A 472 -14.81 12.17 -17.72
N ALA A 473 -15.43 11.13 -17.17
CA ALA A 473 -15.56 9.83 -17.82
C ALA A 473 -16.39 9.92 -19.11
N ALA A 474 -17.50 10.66 -19.10
CA ALA A 474 -18.36 10.85 -20.27
C ALA A 474 -17.63 11.57 -21.41
N MET A 475 -16.86 12.61 -21.11
CA MET A 475 -16.09 13.38 -22.10
C MET A 475 -14.85 12.63 -22.61
N THR A 476 -14.21 11.82 -21.77
CA THR A 476 -12.96 11.11 -22.09
C THR A 476 -13.19 9.83 -22.89
N PHE A 477 -14.21 9.05 -22.50
CA PHE A 477 -14.50 7.73 -23.09
C PHE A 477 -15.72 7.72 -24.00
N GLY A 478 -16.53 8.78 -23.99
CA GLY A 478 -17.82 8.83 -24.67
C GLY A 478 -18.88 7.92 -24.01
N ILE A 479 -20.14 8.33 -24.05
CA ILE A 479 -21.23 7.54 -23.45
C ILE A 479 -21.41 6.19 -24.18
N GLY A 480 -21.15 6.16 -25.51
CA GLY A 480 -21.23 4.94 -26.32
C GLY A 480 -20.16 3.88 -25.99
N ASP A 481 -18.94 4.33 -25.68
CA ASP A 481 -17.83 3.42 -25.34
C ASP A 481 -17.98 2.84 -23.93
N ILE A 482 -18.48 3.64 -22.98
CA ILE A 482 -18.80 3.18 -21.62
C ILE A 482 -19.91 2.12 -21.68
N ARG A 483 -20.94 2.35 -22.50
CA ARG A 483 -22.05 1.41 -22.68
C ARG A 483 -21.61 0.09 -23.35
N ARG A 484 -20.74 0.14 -24.35
CA ARG A 484 -20.10 -1.04 -24.96
C ARG A 484 -19.25 -1.80 -23.98
N TRP A 485 -18.38 -1.12 -23.24
CA TRP A 485 -17.55 -1.74 -22.22
C TRP A 485 -18.39 -2.49 -21.16
N TYR A 486 -19.49 -1.85 -20.71
CA TYR A 486 -20.40 -2.47 -19.74
C TYR A 486 -21.12 -3.71 -20.33
N SER A 487 -21.60 -3.66 -21.57
CA SER A 487 -22.26 -4.79 -22.23
C SER A 487 -21.30 -5.96 -22.51
N GLU A 488 -20.06 -5.69 -22.90
CA GLU A 488 -19.04 -6.71 -23.15
C GLU A 488 -18.62 -7.42 -21.85
N HIS A 489 -18.50 -6.68 -20.72
CA HIS A 489 -18.06 -7.26 -19.46
C HIS A 489 -19.18 -7.94 -18.65
N THR A 490 -20.42 -7.52 -18.81
CA THR A 490 -21.59 -8.23 -18.26
C THR A 490 -21.97 -9.45 -19.10
N GLY A 491 -21.84 -9.39 -20.42
CA GLY A 491 -22.02 -10.54 -21.32
C GLY A 491 -20.98 -11.64 -21.10
N HIS A 492 -19.72 -11.30 -20.84
CA HIS A 492 -18.66 -12.28 -20.53
C HIS A 492 -18.83 -12.98 -19.18
N ARG A 493 -19.51 -12.39 -18.19
CA ARG A 493 -19.82 -13.07 -16.93
C ARG A 493 -20.81 -14.23 -17.13
N VAL A 494 -21.78 -14.06 -18.00
CA VAL A 494 -22.74 -15.13 -18.34
C VAL A 494 -22.08 -16.16 -19.27
N GLY A 495 -21.28 -15.73 -20.25
CA GLY A 495 -20.54 -16.62 -21.15
C GLY A 495 -19.41 -17.41 -20.44
N ALA A 496 -18.68 -16.80 -19.52
CA ALA A 496 -17.62 -17.47 -18.75
C ALA A 496 -18.19 -18.48 -17.73
N ALA A 497 -19.35 -18.23 -17.14
CA ALA A 497 -20.04 -19.17 -16.29
C ALA A 497 -20.54 -20.39 -17.10
N LEU A 498 -21.12 -20.18 -18.27
CA LEU A 498 -21.55 -21.24 -19.19
C LEU A 498 -20.36 -22.01 -19.77
N ALA A 499 -19.26 -21.33 -20.16
CA ALA A 499 -18.06 -21.99 -20.66
C ALA A 499 -17.32 -22.79 -19.59
N SER A 500 -17.30 -22.32 -18.32
CA SER A 500 -16.71 -23.06 -17.20
C SER A 500 -17.53 -24.31 -16.87
N GLU A 501 -18.84 -24.26 -17.05
CA GLU A 501 -19.74 -25.38 -16.82
C GLU A 501 -19.68 -26.42 -17.97
N MET A 502 -19.51 -25.95 -19.21
CA MET A 502 -19.24 -26.80 -20.37
C MET A 502 -17.86 -27.47 -20.30
N LEU A 503 -16.81 -26.76 -19.93
CA LEU A 503 -15.47 -27.33 -19.75
C LEU A 503 -15.41 -28.33 -18.58
N ARG A 504 -16.24 -28.16 -17.56
CA ARG A 504 -16.35 -29.09 -16.45
C ARG A 504 -17.07 -30.40 -16.85
N LYS A 505 -17.93 -30.36 -17.87
CA LYS A 505 -18.63 -31.53 -18.41
C LYS A 505 -17.84 -32.28 -19.49
N THR A 506 -16.80 -31.69 -20.08
CA THR A 506 -16.00 -32.28 -21.17
C THR A 506 -14.56 -32.65 -20.78
N ALA A 507 -14.12 -32.38 -19.55
CA ALA A 507 -12.79 -32.76 -19.07
C ALA A 507 -12.75 -34.24 -18.65
N SER A 508 -12.44 -35.13 -19.59
CA SER A 508 -11.81 -36.42 -19.30
C SER A 508 -10.38 -36.17 -18.77
N PRO A 509 -9.87 -36.97 -17.83
CA PRO A 509 -8.54 -36.75 -17.27
C PRO A 509 -7.46 -36.97 -18.34
N MET A 510 -6.71 -35.94 -18.64
CA MET A 510 -5.49 -36.04 -19.44
C MET A 510 -4.40 -36.77 -18.64
N PRO A 511 -3.65 -37.70 -19.20
CA PRO A 511 -2.61 -38.42 -18.48
C PRO A 511 -1.47 -37.45 -18.10
N LEU A 512 -1.03 -37.57 -16.86
CA LEU A 512 0.13 -36.88 -16.31
C LEU A 512 1.40 -37.24 -17.09
N LEU A 513 2.10 -36.27 -17.59
CA LEU A 513 3.48 -36.40 -18.08
C LEU A 513 4.40 -36.82 -16.92
N PRO A 514 5.37 -37.72 -17.16
CA PRO A 514 6.22 -38.26 -16.11
C PRO A 514 7.11 -37.19 -15.49
N ALA A 515 7.29 -37.32 -14.18
CA ALA A 515 8.15 -36.48 -13.37
C ALA A 515 9.57 -36.41 -13.93
N ILE A 516 10.07 -35.21 -14.14
CA ILE A 516 11.50 -34.95 -14.32
C ILE A 516 12.10 -34.91 -12.92
N GLU A 517 12.59 -36.06 -12.48
CA GLU A 517 13.53 -36.14 -11.36
C GLU A 517 14.92 -35.68 -11.81
N GLN A 518 15.53 -34.90 -10.92
CA GLN A 518 16.96 -34.54 -10.89
C GLN A 518 17.47 -33.52 -11.91
N GLY A 519 17.85 -32.34 -11.43
CA GLY A 519 18.89 -31.51 -12.07
C GLY A 519 18.60 -30.04 -12.35
N ALA A 520 17.70 -29.38 -11.64
CA ALA A 520 17.30 -27.98 -11.96
C ALA A 520 18.15 -26.88 -11.28
N THR A 521 19.31 -27.17 -10.72
CA THR A 521 20.20 -26.13 -10.15
C THR A 521 21.43 -25.80 -11.02
N GLY A 522 21.73 -26.60 -12.05
CA GLY A 522 22.87 -26.37 -12.95
C GLY A 522 22.52 -25.73 -14.30
N THR A 523 21.30 -25.93 -14.80
CA THR A 523 20.97 -25.65 -16.22
C THR A 523 20.53 -24.22 -16.49
N ILE A 524 20.03 -23.50 -15.49
CA ILE A 524 19.62 -22.08 -15.68
C ILE A 524 20.84 -21.15 -15.72
N SER A 525 21.91 -21.50 -15.01
CA SER A 525 23.16 -20.72 -15.04
C SER A 525 23.94 -20.94 -16.33
N ALA A 526 23.86 -22.15 -16.92
CA ALA A 526 24.52 -22.46 -18.17
C ALA A 526 23.87 -21.80 -19.40
N HIS A 527 22.51 -21.77 -19.43
CA HIS A 527 21.78 -21.17 -20.56
C HIS A 527 21.85 -19.65 -20.59
N LEU A 528 22.01 -18.99 -19.43
CA LEU A 528 22.27 -17.56 -19.34
C LEU A 528 23.74 -17.22 -19.70
N GLY A 529 24.65 -18.14 -19.52
CA GLY A 529 26.05 -18.00 -19.93
C GLY A 529 26.25 -18.13 -21.44
N GLU A 530 25.50 -18.99 -22.13
CA GLU A 530 25.53 -19.13 -23.58
C GLU A 530 24.89 -17.96 -24.31
N LEU A 531 23.77 -17.45 -23.86
CA LEU A 531 23.13 -16.24 -24.40
C LEU A 531 24.00 -14.98 -24.23
N HIS A 532 24.90 -14.97 -23.25
CA HIS A 532 25.88 -13.89 -23.07
C HIS A 532 27.10 -14.02 -24.00
N ARG A 533 27.47 -15.24 -24.40
CA ARG A 533 28.59 -15.47 -25.32
C ARG A 533 28.20 -15.24 -26.77
N GLU A 534 27.02 -15.60 -27.21
CA GLU A 534 26.55 -15.35 -28.57
C GLU A 534 26.31 -13.86 -28.89
N ARG A 535 26.12 -12.99 -27.91
CA ARG A 535 26.05 -11.54 -28.11
C ARG A 535 27.38 -10.82 -28.19
N TYR A 536 28.49 -11.46 -27.77
CA TYR A 536 29.80 -10.83 -27.77
C TYR A 536 30.74 -11.36 -28.89
N SER A 537 30.31 -12.36 -29.66
CA SER A 537 31.10 -12.89 -30.76
C SER A 537 30.78 -12.31 -32.14
N SER A 538 29.77 -11.42 -32.27
CA SER A 538 29.42 -10.81 -33.55
C SER A 538 29.92 -9.37 -33.75
N ASP A 539 30.66 -8.79 -32.77
CA ASP A 539 31.15 -7.40 -32.85
C ASP A 539 32.67 -7.26 -32.66
N VAL A 540 33.46 -8.27 -33.02
CA VAL A 540 34.94 -8.16 -33.06
C VAL A 540 35.44 -8.53 -34.45
N ASP A 541 35.27 -7.60 -35.38
CA ASP A 541 36.17 -7.40 -36.50
C ASP A 541 36.12 -5.91 -36.88
N GLY A 542 37.16 -5.18 -36.53
CA GLY A 542 37.41 -3.83 -37.04
C GLY A 542 37.72 -2.75 -35.99
N GLY A 543 39.03 -2.50 -35.72
CA GLY A 543 39.49 -1.20 -35.25
C GLY A 543 40.14 -1.12 -33.87
N GLY A 544 41.41 -0.83 -33.84
CA GLY A 544 42.37 -0.81 -32.74
C GLY A 544 42.13 0.17 -31.57
N PRO A 545 43.04 0.24 -30.59
CA PRO A 545 42.77 0.64 -29.24
C PRO A 545 42.83 2.17 -29.04
N ALA A 546 41.86 2.69 -28.26
CA ALA A 546 41.95 4.03 -27.71
C ALA A 546 41.53 4.03 -26.23
N ASP A 547 42.35 4.68 -25.45
CA ASP A 547 42.44 4.85 -24.00
C ASP A 547 41.14 5.05 -23.22
N ILE A 548 41.06 4.38 -22.08
CA ILE A 548 40.04 4.60 -21.02
C ILE A 548 40.72 5.36 -19.86
N PRO A 549 40.27 6.53 -19.44
CA PRO A 549 40.64 7.07 -18.14
C PRO A 549 39.72 6.54 -17.04
N THR A 550 40.35 6.06 -16.00
CA THR A 550 39.83 5.76 -14.66
C THR A 550 39.29 7.01 -13.96
N VAL A 551 38.00 7.02 -13.52
CA VAL A 551 37.53 7.51 -12.22
C VAL A 551 36.23 6.79 -11.87
#